data_e361826dc420f6a88af110d2f9df3663
#
_entry.id   e361826dc420f6a88af110d2f9df3663
#
_cell.length_a   1.000
_cell.length_b   1.000
_cell.length_c   1.000
_cell.angle_alpha   90.00
_cell.angle_beta   90.00
_cell.angle_gamma   90.00
#
_symmetry.space_group_name_H-M   'P 1'
#
loop_
_entity.id
_entity.type
_entity.pdbx_description
1 polymer ?
#
loop_
_entity_poly.entity_id
_entity_poly.type
_entity_poly.pdbx_seq_one_letter_code
_entity_poly.pdbx_strand_id
1 'polypeptide(L)'
;MLEISNVFKSIKDKKIISNISFNVNYGEIFGLLGPNGAGKTSTFYIIAGLINADNGRVVLEKEDITTMPMHLRSNLGLKYLPQEPSIFLNLTVRDNLYGLAELSFKSKGDIKKFIDTSIEEFDLSDILSLKGRQLSGGQRRKVEIARTLASKPKIILLDEPFAGIDPIAIEDIKNILTKLSKKNIVILITDHNVRETLEICNQAAIINNGALIAEGDTNSLINNDLVKKVYLGDMYS
;
A
#
# COMPACT_ATOMS: atom_id res chain seq x y z
N MET A 1 11.53 -5.05 -9.88
CA MET A 1 11.59 -4.55 -8.50
C MET A 1 10.88 -5.50 -7.54
N LEU A 2 9.57 -5.68 -7.58
CA LEU A 2 8.83 -6.73 -6.87
C LEU A 2 8.25 -7.71 -7.90
N GLU A 3 8.50 -8.99 -7.71
CA GLU A 3 7.99 -10.06 -8.58
C GLU A 3 7.22 -11.07 -7.72
N ILE A 4 6.01 -11.38 -8.14
CA ILE A 4 5.16 -12.42 -7.58
C ILE A 4 4.98 -13.49 -8.66
N SER A 5 5.40 -14.72 -8.39
CA SER A 5 5.40 -15.79 -9.39
C SER A 5 4.72 -17.04 -8.88
N ASN A 6 3.65 -17.43 -9.57
CA ASN A 6 2.88 -18.66 -9.33
C ASN A 6 2.50 -18.88 -7.87
N VAL A 7 2.01 -17.83 -7.20
CA VAL A 7 1.65 -17.90 -5.78
C VAL A 7 0.32 -18.62 -5.60
N PHE A 8 0.31 -19.56 -4.67
CA PHE A 8 -0.86 -20.32 -4.23
C PHE A 8 -1.04 -20.21 -2.72
N LYS A 9 -2.28 -20.18 -2.25
CA LYS A 9 -2.61 -20.22 -0.83
C LYS A 9 -3.95 -20.89 -0.59
N SER A 10 -3.95 -21.85 0.32
CA SER A 10 -5.16 -22.45 0.89
C SER A 10 -5.20 -22.15 2.39
N ILE A 11 -6.40 -21.97 2.93
CA ILE A 11 -6.65 -21.88 4.37
C ILE A 11 -7.66 -22.97 4.71
N LYS A 12 -7.24 -23.92 5.54
CA LYS A 12 -7.94 -25.19 5.72
C LYS A 12 -8.12 -25.84 4.33
N ASP A 13 -9.35 -26.22 3.94
CA ASP A 13 -9.64 -26.85 2.64
C ASP A 13 -10.07 -25.87 1.54
N LYS A 14 -10.08 -24.56 1.84
CA LYS A 14 -10.50 -23.53 0.89
C LYS A 14 -9.29 -22.92 0.18
N LYS A 15 -9.25 -23.03 -1.15
CA LYS A 15 -8.30 -22.27 -1.98
C LYS A 15 -8.64 -20.78 -1.93
N ILE A 16 -7.70 -19.97 -1.48
CA ILE A 16 -7.84 -18.50 -1.38
C ILE A 16 -7.12 -17.81 -2.54
N ILE A 17 -5.96 -18.36 -2.92
CA ILE A 17 -5.14 -17.87 -4.03
C ILE A 17 -4.79 -19.05 -4.92
N SER A 18 -5.00 -18.88 -6.22
CA SER A 18 -4.79 -19.88 -7.26
C SER A 18 -3.96 -19.31 -8.39
N ASN A 19 -2.64 -19.46 -8.31
CA ASN A 19 -1.70 -19.06 -9.35
C ASN A 19 -1.71 -17.57 -9.67
N ILE A 20 -1.41 -16.72 -8.67
CA ILE A 20 -1.23 -15.29 -8.89
C ILE A 20 0.22 -15.01 -9.29
N SER A 21 0.39 -14.30 -10.41
CA SER A 21 1.68 -13.80 -10.90
C SER A 21 1.51 -12.39 -11.42
N PHE A 22 2.36 -11.46 -11.01
CA PHE A 22 2.48 -10.10 -11.55
C PHE A 22 3.81 -9.47 -11.13
N ASN A 23 4.20 -8.38 -11.81
CA ASN A 23 5.43 -7.65 -11.55
C ASN A 23 5.13 -6.17 -11.31
N VAL A 24 5.90 -5.55 -10.41
CA VAL A 24 5.81 -4.11 -10.14
C VAL A 24 7.20 -3.48 -10.25
N ASN A 25 7.32 -2.40 -11.02
CA ASN A 25 8.58 -1.70 -11.27
C ASN A 25 8.77 -0.51 -10.35
N TYR A 26 10.00 0.04 -10.33
CA TYR A 26 10.30 1.26 -9.58
C TYR A 26 9.46 2.44 -10.04
N GLY A 27 9.00 3.25 -9.08
CA GLY A 27 8.22 4.44 -9.37
C GLY A 27 6.80 4.18 -9.87
N GLU A 28 6.33 2.93 -9.85
CA GLU A 28 4.96 2.58 -10.21
C GLU A 28 4.02 2.64 -9.02
N ILE A 29 2.80 3.09 -9.29
CA ILE A 29 1.62 2.84 -8.47
C ILE A 29 0.88 1.68 -9.13
N PHE A 30 0.81 0.54 -8.44
CA PHE A 30 0.19 -0.68 -8.93
C PHE A 30 -1.05 -1.02 -8.11
N GLY A 31 -2.18 -1.20 -8.78
CA GLY A 31 -3.45 -1.58 -8.16
C GLY A 31 -3.63 -3.09 -8.12
N LEU A 32 -3.94 -3.66 -6.95
CA LEU A 32 -4.40 -5.03 -6.82
C LEU A 32 -5.89 -5.03 -6.50
N LEU A 33 -6.73 -5.21 -7.50
CA LEU A 33 -8.16 -4.94 -7.44
C LEU A 33 -8.99 -6.22 -7.63
N GLY A 34 -10.27 -6.15 -7.30
CA GLY A 34 -11.20 -7.27 -7.43
C GLY A 34 -12.29 -7.24 -6.38
N PRO A 35 -13.34 -8.08 -6.50
CA PRO A 35 -14.44 -8.12 -5.56
C PRO A 35 -14.02 -8.57 -4.16
N ASN A 36 -14.95 -8.44 -3.20
CA ASN A 36 -14.74 -8.93 -1.83
C ASN A 36 -14.51 -10.43 -1.82
N GLY A 37 -13.52 -10.88 -1.04
CA GLY A 37 -13.15 -12.29 -0.97
C GLY A 37 -12.33 -12.80 -2.16
N ALA A 38 -11.93 -11.94 -3.11
CA ALA A 38 -11.14 -12.34 -4.28
C ALA A 38 -9.70 -12.79 -3.94
N GLY A 39 -9.19 -12.53 -2.73
CA GLY A 39 -7.84 -12.90 -2.32
C GLY A 39 -6.84 -11.74 -2.20
N LYS A 40 -7.29 -10.48 -2.40
CA LYS A 40 -6.44 -9.29 -2.36
C LYS A 40 -5.63 -9.17 -1.06
N THR A 41 -6.30 -9.11 0.08
CA THR A 41 -5.67 -8.99 1.40
C THR A 41 -4.75 -10.18 1.70
N SER A 42 -5.12 -11.40 1.29
CA SER A 42 -4.25 -12.57 1.45
C SER A 42 -2.98 -12.45 0.60
N THR A 43 -3.07 -11.91 -0.61
CA THR A 43 -1.92 -11.62 -1.45
C THR A 43 -1.03 -10.56 -0.81
N PHE A 44 -1.60 -9.48 -0.26
CA PHE A 44 -0.86 -8.48 0.51
C PHE A 44 -0.15 -9.08 1.72
N TYR A 45 -0.82 -9.96 2.46
CA TYR A 45 -0.23 -10.63 3.63
C TYR A 45 0.94 -11.54 3.24
N ILE A 46 0.87 -12.22 2.10
CA ILE A 46 1.99 -13.00 1.57
C ILE A 46 3.15 -12.08 1.19
N ILE A 47 2.90 -10.98 0.47
CA ILE A 47 3.94 -10.02 0.08
C ILE A 47 4.55 -9.35 1.31
N ALA A 48 3.74 -9.02 2.32
CA ALA A 48 4.22 -8.43 3.58
C ALA A 48 5.00 -9.42 4.48
N GLY A 49 4.82 -10.74 4.27
CA GLY A 49 5.41 -11.77 5.12
C GLY A 49 4.67 -12.01 6.44
N LEU A 50 3.36 -11.70 6.45
CA LEU A 50 2.45 -11.99 7.56
C LEU A 50 1.94 -13.43 7.51
N ILE A 51 1.76 -13.98 6.30
CA ILE A 51 1.45 -15.39 6.06
C ILE A 51 2.37 -15.93 4.96
N ASN A 52 2.65 -17.23 4.99
CA ASN A 52 3.44 -17.88 3.95
C ASN A 52 2.55 -18.33 2.80
N ALA A 53 3.06 -18.22 1.57
CA ALA A 53 2.49 -18.93 0.42
C ALA A 53 2.66 -20.44 0.60
N ASP A 54 1.74 -21.22 0.04
CA ASP A 54 1.87 -22.70 0.02
C ASP A 54 2.76 -23.13 -1.14
N ASN A 55 2.78 -22.35 -2.22
CA ASN A 55 3.66 -22.52 -3.37
C ASN A 55 3.88 -21.16 -4.06
N GLY A 56 4.88 -21.09 -4.94
CA GLY A 56 5.24 -19.89 -5.68
C GLY A 56 6.38 -19.11 -5.02
N ARG A 57 6.66 -17.93 -5.54
CA ARG A 57 7.80 -17.10 -5.11
C ARG A 57 7.41 -15.63 -5.00
N VAL A 58 8.05 -14.95 -4.06
CA VAL A 58 8.04 -13.49 -3.93
C VAL A 58 9.47 -13.02 -3.92
N VAL A 59 9.85 -12.20 -4.90
CA VAL A 59 11.21 -11.69 -5.06
C VAL A 59 11.20 -10.17 -4.98
N LEU A 60 12.07 -9.61 -4.14
CA LEU A 60 12.29 -8.17 -4.00
C LEU A 60 13.72 -7.84 -4.44
N GLU A 61 13.89 -7.06 -5.51
CA GLU A 61 15.22 -6.64 -6.03
C GLU A 61 16.21 -7.78 -6.29
N LYS A 62 15.79 -8.94 -6.72
CA LYS A 62 16.59 -10.17 -6.92
C LYS A 62 16.75 -11.03 -5.66
N GLU A 63 16.32 -10.58 -4.50
CA GLU A 63 16.32 -11.36 -3.26
C GLU A 63 15.01 -12.13 -3.13
N ASP A 64 15.10 -13.44 -2.98
CA ASP A 64 13.93 -14.29 -2.71
C ASP A 64 13.50 -14.09 -1.24
N ILE A 65 12.35 -13.46 -1.06
CA ILE A 65 11.78 -13.16 0.26
C ILE A 65 10.62 -14.08 0.64
N THR A 66 10.37 -15.13 -0.15
CA THR A 66 9.17 -15.99 -0.04
C THR A 66 8.89 -16.48 1.37
N THR A 67 9.92 -16.96 2.07
CA THR A 67 9.80 -17.47 3.46
C THR A 67 10.28 -16.49 4.52
N MET A 68 10.72 -15.28 4.08
CA MET A 68 11.27 -14.28 4.98
C MET A 68 10.16 -13.63 5.82
N PRO A 69 10.27 -13.54 7.14
CA PRO A 69 9.27 -12.91 7.99
C PRO A 69 9.23 -11.38 7.79
N MET A 70 8.10 -10.77 8.12
CA MET A 70 7.80 -9.35 7.89
C MET A 70 8.91 -8.39 8.35
N HIS A 71 9.48 -8.60 9.54
CA HIS A 71 10.50 -7.69 10.09
C HIS A 71 11.79 -7.67 9.25
N LEU A 72 12.19 -8.80 8.65
CA LEU A 72 13.33 -8.84 7.72
C LEU A 72 13.00 -8.18 6.39
N ARG A 73 11.79 -8.41 5.84
CA ARG A 73 11.33 -7.69 4.63
C ARG A 73 11.28 -6.19 4.87
N SER A 74 10.90 -5.77 6.08
CA SER A 74 10.92 -4.37 6.47
C SER A 74 12.32 -3.76 6.42
N ASN A 75 13.36 -4.51 6.80
CA ASN A 75 14.75 -4.07 6.70
C ASN A 75 15.22 -3.93 5.23
N LEU A 76 14.66 -4.69 4.32
CA LEU A 76 14.92 -4.57 2.88
C LEU A 76 14.20 -3.38 2.24
N GLY A 77 13.32 -2.70 2.99
CA GLY A 77 12.58 -1.52 2.52
C GLY A 77 11.13 -1.77 2.15
N LEU A 78 10.55 -2.97 2.42
CA LEU A 78 9.14 -3.24 2.22
C LEU A 78 8.35 -2.80 3.46
N LYS A 79 7.39 -1.89 3.29
CA LYS A 79 6.51 -1.42 4.37
C LYS A 79 5.06 -1.76 4.07
N TYR A 80 4.32 -2.08 5.12
CA TYR A 80 2.90 -2.40 5.04
C TYR A 80 2.11 -1.47 5.96
N LEU A 81 1.14 -0.78 5.37
CA LEU A 81 0.16 0.03 6.07
C LEU A 81 -1.21 -0.66 5.98
N PRO A 82 -1.69 -1.23 7.09
CA PRO A 82 -2.98 -1.90 7.14
C PRO A 82 -4.16 -0.93 6.96
N GLN A 83 -5.34 -1.49 6.76
CA GLN A 83 -6.61 -0.76 6.76
C GLN A 83 -6.88 -0.15 8.15
N GLU A 84 -6.59 -0.90 9.21
CA GLU A 84 -6.76 -0.40 10.57
C GLU A 84 -5.70 0.64 10.92
N PRO A 85 -6.07 1.65 11.74
CA PRO A 85 -5.14 2.70 12.15
C PRO A 85 -3.88 2.13 12.83
N SER A 86 -2.73 2.49 12.30
CA SER A 86 -1.42 2.08 12.83
C SER A 86 -0.75 3.17 13.68
N ILE A 87 -1.32 4.38 13.73
CA ILE A 87 -0.81 5.53 14.49
C ILE A 87 -0.96 5.31 16.02
N PHE A 88 -0.03 5.84 16.79
CA PHE A 88 -0.15 5.88 18.26
C PHE A 88 -1.19 6.90 18.69
N LEU A 89 -2.39 6.44 19.04
CA LEU A 89 -3.57 7.26 19.28
C LEU A 89 -3.42 8.28 20.42
N ASN A 90 -2.62 7.98 21.43
CA ASN A 90 -2.41 8.85 22.60
C ASN A 90 -1.22 9.80 22.49
N LEU A 91 -0.38 9.63 21.47
CA LEU A 91 0.75 10.51 21.16
C LEU A 91 0.30 11.62 20.21
N THR A 92 1.00 12.76 20.25
CA THR A 92 0.79 13.84 19.28
C THR A 92 1.27 13.42 17.90
N VAL A 93 0.88 14.17 16.85
CA VAL A 93 1.41 13.97 15.49
C VAL A 93 2.93 14.10 15.49
N ARG A 94 3.46 15.13 16.17
CA ARG A 94 4.91 15.34 16.31
C ARG A 94 5.59 14.12 16.94
N ASP A 95 5.04 13.58 18.04
CA ASP A 95 5.61 12.43 18.73
C ASP A 95 5.52 11.14 17.90
N ASN A 96 4.46 11.00 17.11
CA ASN A 96 4.31 9.89 16.16
C ASN A 96 5.40 9.92 15.07
N LEU A 97 5.72 11.09 14.53
CA LEU A 97 6.82 11.26 13.58
C LEU A 97 8.17 11.02 14.25
N TYR A 98 8.37 11.62 15.44
CA TYR A 98 9.63 11.52 16.19
C TYR A 98 9.98 10.07 16.53
N GLY A 99 9.04 9.30 17.07
CA GLY A 99 9.31 7.93 17.52
C GLY A 99 9.80 7.02 16.39
N LEU A 100 9.24 7.13 15.17
CA LEU A 100 9.71 6.38 14.01
C LEU A 100 11.06 6.91 13.48
N ALA A 101 11.24 8.23 13.53
CA ALA A 101 12.50 8.86 13.13
C ALA A 101 13.66 8.45 14.08
N GLU A 102 13.42 8.39 15.38
CA GLU A 102 14.43 7.98 16.37
C GLU A 102 14.92 6.56 16.16
N LEU A 103 14.03 5.64 15.73
CA LEU A 103 14.40 4.27 15.36
C LEU A 103 15.22 4.19 14.07
N SER A 104 15.12 5.18 13.19
CA SER A 104 15.67 5.14 11.83
C SER A 104 16.94 5.98 11.66
N PHE A 105 17.07 7.07 12.41
CA PHE A 105 18.19 8.02 12.28
C PHE A 105 19.06 8.04 13.52
N LYS A 106 20.38 8.17 13.32
CA LYS A 106 21.37 8.19 14.43
C LYS A 106 21.60 9.59 15.01
N SER A 107 21.38 10.65 14.24
CA SER A 107 21.65 12.02 14.67
C SER A 107 20.36 12.79 14.94
N LYS A 108 20.38 13.63 15.99
CA LYS A 108 19.26 14.55 16.29
C LYS A 108 18.99 15.54 15.15
N GLY A 109 20.02 15.90 14.38
CA GLY A 109 19.90 16.77 13.23
C GLY A 109 19.11 16.12 12.10
N ASP A 110 19.36 14.83 11.80
CA ASP A 110 18.62 14.09 10.78
C ASP A 110 17.17 13.85 11.20
N ILE A 111 16.91 13.56 12.48
CA ILE A 111 15.55 13.43 13.03
C ILE A 111 14.79 14.74 12.82
N LYS A 112 15.39 15.88 13.22
CA LYS A 112 14.77 17.19 13.05
C LYS A 112 14.48 17.48 11.59
N LYS A 113 15.45 17.28 10.71
CA LYS A 113 15.30 17.47 9.25
C LYS A 113 14.16 16.64 8.68
N PHE A 114 14.09 15.36 9.07
CA PHE A 114 13.00 14.46 8.64
C PHE A 114 11.63 14.99 9.08
N ILE A 115 11.51 15.41 10.35
CA ILE A 115 10.25 15.94 10.89
C ILE A 115 9.85 17.21 10.15
N ASP A 116 10.77 18.17 10.00
CA ASP A 116 10.49 19.45 9.34
C ASP A 116 10.07 19.23 7.87
N THR A 117 10.77 18.34 7.14
CA THR A 117 10.41 17.95 5.77
C THR A 117 9.03 17.26 5.73
N SER A 118 8.74 16.37 6.69
CA SER A 118 7.44 15.68 6.75
C SER A 118 6.29 16.65 7.01
N ILE A 119 6.50 17.65 7.87
CA ILE A 119 5.50 18.69 8.17
C ILE A 119 5.15 19.44 6.89
N GLU A 120 6.15 19.84 6.12
CA GLU A 120 5.98 20.60 4.88
C GLU A 120 5.35 19.74 3.77
N GLU A 121 5.91 18.56 3.50
CA GLU A 121 5.45 17.70 2.39
C GLU A 121 4.02 17.17 2.57
N PHE A 122 3.58 16.97 3.81
CA PHE A 122 2.27 16.40 4.14
C PHE A 122 1.27 17.42 4.70
N ASP A 123 1.65 18.70 4.75
CA ASP A 123 0.83 19.78 5.30
C ASP A 123 0.27 19.45 6.69
N LEU A 124 1.19 19.24 7.65
CA LEU A 124 0.85 18.80 9.01
C LEU A 124 0.92 19.91 10.04
N SER A 125 1.23 21.16 9.66
CA SER A 125 1.52 22.27 10.58
C SER A 125 0.44 22.48 11.63
N ASP A 126 -0.82 22.52 11.19
CA ASP A 126 -1.97 22.84 12.05
C ASP A 126 -2.37 21.71 13.01
N ILE A 127 -1.90 20.49 12.74
CA ILE A 127 -2.28 19.31 13.52
C ILE A 127 -1.15 18.71 14.37
N LEU A 128 0.03 19.33 14.39
CA LEU A 128 1.21 18.78 15.06
C LEU A 128 1.03 18.49 16.54
N SER A 129 0.24 19.32 17.24
CA SER A 129 -0.05 19.19 18.68
C SER A 129 -1.24 18.27 18.97
N LEU A 130 -2.04 17.91 17.95
CA LEU A 130 -3.18 17.03 18.12
C LEU A 130 -2.72 15.60 18.38
N LYS A 131 -3.45 14.88 19.23
CA LYS A 131 -3.25 13.46 19.48
C LYS A 131 -3.86 12.64 18.32
N GLY A 132 -3.27 11.48 18.02
CA GLY A 132 -3.74 10.60 16.95
C GLY A 132 -5.25 10.30 16.98
N ARG A 133 -5.84 10.20 18.17
CA ARG A 133 -7.30 9.99 18.37
C ARG A 133 -8.18 11.19 17.97
N GLN A 134 -7.60 12.38 17.82
CA GLN A 134 -8.32 13.62 17.47
C GLN A 134 -8.32 13.90 15.98
N LEU A 135 -7.55 13.13 15.21
CA LEU A 135 -7.40 13.31 13.77
C LEU A 135 -8.61 12.76 13.00
N SER A 136 -8.99 13.45 11.93
CA SER A 136 -9.89 12.90 10.92
C SER A 136 -9.26 11.67 10.25
N GLY A 137 -10.05 10.89 9.50
CA GLY A 137 -9.54 9.73 8.73
C GLY A 137 -8.40 10.12 7.77
N GLY A 138 -8.60 11.17 6.99
CA GLY A 138 -7.62 11.68 6.04
C GLY A 138 -6.35 12.23 6.70
N GLN A 139 -6.50 13.03 7.77
CA GLN A 139 -5.36 13.52 8.54
C GLN A 139 -4.54 12.37 9.13
N ARG A 140 -5.21 11.37 9.67
CA ARG A 140 -4.57 10.18 10.23
C ARG A 140 -3.78 9.44 9.16
N ARG A 141 -4.39 9.21 7.98
CA ARG A 141 -3.72 8.51 6.87
C ARG A 141 -2.50 9.27 6.37
N LYS A 142 -2.56 10.60 6.25
CA LYS A 142 -1.40 11.44 5.94
C LYS A 142 -0.25 11.21 6.93
N VAL A 143 -0.53 11.23 8.24
CA VAL A 143 0.48 11.00 9.28
C VAL A 143 1.05 9.57 9.22
N GLU A 144 0.24 8.56 8.96
CA GLU A 144 0.69 7.17 8.81
C GLU A 144 1.66 7.00 7.64
N ILE A 145 1.34 7.60 6.49
CA ILE A 145 2.24 7.59 5.33
C ILE A 145 3.52 8.36 5.64
N ALA A 146 3.41 9.58 6.19
CA ALA A 146 4.54 10.43 6.51
C ALA A 146 5.55 9.72 7.44
N ARG A 147 5.10 9.15 8.55
CA ARG A 147 5.98 8.47 9.49
C ARG A 147 6.66 7.23 8.91
N THR A 148 6.01 6.55 7.94
CA THR A 148 6.59 5.38 7.27
C THR A 148 7.84 5.75 6.49
N LEU A 149 7.94 7.00 5.98
CA LEU A 149 9.10 7.48 5.23
C LEU A 149 10.37 7.59 6.07
N ALA A 150 10.28 7.65 7.41
CA ALA A 150 11.45 7.63 8.29
C ALA A 150 12.35 6.42 8.03
N SER A 151 11.76 5.29 7.68
CA SER A 151 12.48 4.04 7.40
C SER A 151 12.99 3.92 5.97
N LYS A 152 12.90 4.98 5.16
CA LYS A 152 13.36 5.04 3.75
C LYS A 152 12.81 3.86 2.93
N PRO A 153 11.49 3.71 2.78
CA PRO A 153 10.89 2.59 2.08
C PRO A 153 11.27 2.58 0.61
N LYS A 154 11.42 1.38 0.04
CA LYS A 154 11.51 1.14 -1.39
C LYS A 154 10.14 0.81 -1.97
N ILE A 155 9.32 0.14 -1.17
CA ILE A 155 7.95 -0.24 -1.51
C ILE A 155 7.04 -0.06 -0.31
N ILE A 156 5.85 0.49 -0.55
CA ILE A 156 4.79 0.65 0.44
C ILE A 156 3.55 -0.11 -0.05
N LEU A 157 3.11 -1.06 0.76
CA LEU A 157 1.83 -1.74 0.57
C LEU A 157 0.76 -0.98 1.33
N LEU A 158 -0.28 -0.52 0.64
CA LEU A 158 -1.40 0.24 1.20
C LEU A 158 -2.68 -0.59 1.09
N ASP A 159 -3.17 -1.07 2.21
CA ASP A 159 -4.42 -1.83 2.28
C ASP A 159 -5.57 -0.88 2.57
N GLU A 160 -6.47 -0.71 1.59
CA GLU A 160 -7.64 0.16 1.62
C GLU A 160 -7.38 1.59 2.14
N PRO A 161 -6.44 2.34 1.52
CA PRO A 161 -6.04 3.66 2.02
C PRO A 161 -7.13 4.73 1.93
N PHE A 162 -8.17 4.53 1.15
CA PHE A 162 -9.28 5.48 0.97
C PHE A 162 -10.52 5.13 1.78
N ALA A 163 -10.52 4.00 2.51
CA ALA A 163 -11.66 3.54 3.27
C ALA A 163 -12.03 4.53 4.39
N GLY A 164 -13.29 5.00 4.39
CA GLY A 164 -13.81 5.90 5.42
C GLY A 164 -13.20 7.31 5.43
N ILE A 165 -12.65 7.74 4.31
CA ILE A 165 -12.05 9.08 4.12
C ILE A 165 -12.98 9.92 3.22
N ASP A 166 -13.06 11.22 3.52
CA ASP A 166 -13.83 12.17 2.72
C ASP A 166 -13.16 12.43 1.35
N PRO A 167 -13.93 12.83 0.30
CA PRO A 167 -13.40 13.00 -1.05
C PRO A 167 -12.25 14.01 -1.18
N ILE A 168 -12.25 15.08 -0.39
CA ILE A 168 -11.18 16.10 -0.44
C ILE A 168 -9.87 15.49 0.08
N ALA A 169 -9.94 14.77 1.20
CA ALA A 169 -8.77 14.12 1.76
C ALA A 169 -8.28 12.94 0.89
N ILE A 170 -9.16 12.28 0.11
CA ILE A 170 -8.74 11.28 -0.89
C ILE A 170 -7.84 11.92 -1.94
N GLU A 171 -8.20 13.09 -2.48
CA GLU A 171 -7.38 13.80 -3.46
C GLU A 171 -6.00 14.18 -2.89
N ASP A 172 -5.95 14.63 -1.65
CA ASP A 172 -4.68 14.91 -0.99
C ASP A 172 -3.79 13.65 -0.89
N ILE A 173 -4.37 12.50 -0.51
CA ILE A 173 -3.63 11.24 -0.42
C ILE A 173 -3.16 10.80 -1.81
N LYS A 174 -3.99 10.88 -2.85
CA LYS A 174 -3.62 10.58 -4.24
C LYS A 174 -2.41 11.42 -4.69
N ASN A 175 -2.44 12.72 -4.39
CA ASN A 175 -1.32 13.63 -4.69
C ASN A 175 -0.04 13.23 -3.96
N ILE A 176 -0.13 12.84 -2.69
CA ILE A 176 1.00 12.34 -1.90
C ILE A 176 1.57 11.07 -2.53
N LEU A 177 0.75 10.07 -2.83
CA LEU A 177 1.18 8.81 -3.42
C LEU A 177 1.85 9.03 -4.77
N THR A 178 1.31 9.90 -5.61
CA THR A 178 1.91 10.30 -6.89
C THR A 178 3.28 10.97 -6.71
N LYS A 179 3.44 11.84 -5.70
CA LYS A 179 4.75 12.43 -5.38
C LYS A 179 5.75 11.38 -4.91
N LEU A 180 5.32 10.40 -4.12
CA LEU A 180 6.18 9.32 -3.64
C LEU A 180 6.63 8.39 -4.77
N SER A 181 5.75 8.05 -5.71
CA SER A 181 6.12 7.23 -6.87
C SER A 181 7.16 7.93 -7.74
N LYS A 182 7.05 9.26 -7.94
CA LYS A 182 8.05 10.07 -8.64
C LYS A 182 9.43 10.11 -7.92
N LYS A 183 9.47 9.79 -6.63
CA LYS A 183 10.73 9.58 -5.86
C LYS A 183 11.24 8.13 -5.96
N ASN A 184 10.77 7.35 -6.93
CA ASN A 184 11.09 5.93 -7.14
C ASN A 184 10.64 4.98 -6.03
N ILE A 185 9.68 5.39 -5.19
CA ILE A 185 9.04 4.50 -4.23
C ILE A 185 7.93 3.75 -4.97
N VAL A 186 7.94 2.43 -4.87
CA VAL A 186 6.85 1.58 -5.39
C VAL A 186 5.66 1.67 -4.44
N ILE A 187 4.47 1.88 -4.99
CA ILE A 187 3.23 1.84 -4.23
C ILE A 187 2.39 0.67 -4.74
N LEU A 188 2.12 -0.30 -3.88
CA LEU A 188 1.13 -1.34 -4.15
C LEU A 188 -0.12 -1.04 -3.33
N ILE A 189 -1.26 -0.89 -4.01
CA ILE A 189 -2.51 -0.44 -3.39
C ILE A 189 -3.64 -1.44 -3.66
N THR A 190 -4.46 -1.71 -2.67
CA THR A 190 -5.76 -2.33 -2.84
C THR A 190 -6.82 -1.47 -2.17
N ASP A 191 -7.97 -1.30 -2.82
CA ASP A 191 -9.09 -0.54 -2.26
C ASP A 191 -10.43 -1.03 -2.84
N HIS A 192 -11.51 -0.71 -2.16
CA HIS A 192 -12.87 -0.92 -2.66
C HIS A 192 -13.33 0.24 -3.55
N ASN A 193 -12.71 1.40 -3.42
CA ASN A 193 -12.96 2.56 -4.27
C ASN A 193 -12.16 2.42 -5.58
N VAL A 194 -12.72 1.63 -6.48
CA VAL A 194 -12.08 1.24 -7.75
C VAL A 194 -11.70 2.45 -8.59
N ARG A 195 -12.62 3.41 -8.70
CA ARG A 195 -12.43 4.60 -9.52
C ARG A 195 -11.23 5.41 -9.04
N GLU A 196 -11.22 5.78 -7.76
CA GLU A 196 -10.14 6.57 -7.16
C GLU A 196 -8.78 5.85 -7.25
N THR A 197 -8.80 4.52 -7.11
CA THR A 197 -7.59 3.72 -7.21
C THR A 197 -7.06 3.67 -8.65
N LEU A 198 -7.92 3.39 -9.63
CA LEU A 198 -7.52 3.32 -11.03
C LEU A 198 -7.02 4.67 -11.57
N GLU A 199 -7.54 5.80 -11.06
CA GLU A 199 -7.10 7.14 -11.47
C GLU A 199 -5.62 7.40 -11.19
N ILE A 200 -5.04 6.81 -10.15
CA ILE A 200 -3.63 7.02 -9.79
C ILE A 200 -2.70 5.87 -10.20
N CYS A 201 -3.24 4.71 -10.56
CA CYS A 201 -2.43 3.55 -10.93
C CYS A 201 -1.82 3.70 -12.32
N ASN A 202 -0.55 3.30 -12.46
CA ASN A 202 0.09 3.11 -13.77
C ASN A 202 -0.33 1.78 -14.39
N GLN A 203 -0.40 0.76 -13.55
CA GLN A 203 -0.76 -0.61 -13.89
C GLN A 203 -1.66 -1.17 -12.78
N ALA A 204 -2.50 -2.13 -13.12
CA ALA A 204 -3.26 -2.86 -12.12
C ALA A 204 -3.47 -4.33 -12.52
N ALA A 205 -3.69 -5.17 -11.53
CA ALA A 205 -4.09 -6.56 -11.69
C ALA A 205 -5.47 -6.76 -11.06
N ILE A 206 -6.36 -7.41 -11.80
CA ILE A 206 -7.70 -7.74 -11.33
C ILE A 206 -7.75 -9.20 -10.91
N ILE A 207 -8.07 -9.43 -9.63
CA ILE A 207 -8.21 -10.78 -9.06
C ILE A 207 -9.69 -11.10 -8.88
N ASN A 208 -10.07 -12.30 -9.25
CA ASN A 208 -11.38 -12.86 -8.94
C ASN A 208 -11.25 -14.33 -8.52
N ASN A 209 -11.92 -14.72 -7.45
CA ASN A 209 -11.88 -16.08 -6.90
C ASN A 209 -10.45 -16.66 -6.74
N GLY A 210 -9.53 -15.83 -6.28
CA GLY A 210 -8.14 -16.20 -6.04
C GLY A 210 -7.26 -16.30 -7.28
N ALA A 211 -7.76 -15.98 -8.47
CA ALA A 211 -7.00 -16.02 -9.72
C ALA A 211 -6.93 -14.62 -10.35
N LEU A 212 -5.82 -14.35 -11.02
CA LEU A 212 -5.65 -13.14 -11.82
C LEU A 212 -6.44 -13.31 -13.12
N ILE A 213 -7.36 -12.36 -13.40
CA ILE A 213 -8.21 -12.39 -14.61
C ILE A 213 -7.81 -11.37 -15.66
N ALA A 214 -7.15 -10.29 -15.26
CA ALA A 214 -6.60 -9.29 -16.18
C ALA A 214 -5.46 -8.53 -15.50
N GLU A 215 -4.49 -8.07 -16.30
CA GLU A 215 -3.40 -7.18 -15.89
C GLU A 215 -3.12 -6.22 -17.03
N GLY A 216 -2.79 -4.97 -16.71
CA GLY A 216 -2.45 -3.96 -17.71
C GLY A 216 -2.58 -2.54 -17.17
N ASP A 217 -2.42 -1.57 -18.08
CA ASP A 217 -2.72 -0.18 -17.79
C ASP A 217 -4.21 0.06 -17.56
N THR A 218 -4.52 1.16 -16.87
CA THR A 218 -5.89 1.50 -16.47
C THR A 218 -6.87 1.53 -17.65
N ASN A 219 -6.46 2.09 -18.79
CA ASN A 219 -7.35 2.21 -19.96
C ASN A 219 -7.69 0.83 -20.55
N SER A 220 -6.69 -0.05 -20.65
CA SER A 220 -6.88 -1.43 -21.10
C SER A 220 -7.83 -2.20 -20.18
N LEU A 221 -7.70 -2.01 -18.86
CA LEU A 221 -8.55 -2.69 -17.88
C LEU A 221 -10.00 -2.19 -17.88
N ILE A 222 -10.21 -0.87 -17.98
CA ILE A 222 -11.56 -0.26 -18.06
C ILE A 222 -12.31 -0.72 -19.31
N ASN A 223 -11.60 -0.96 -20.42
CA ASN A 223 -12.20 -1.41 -21.68
C ASN A 223 -12.32 -2.93 -21.81
N ASN A 224 -11.80 -3.70 -20.85
CA ASN A 224 -11.86 -5.17 -20.89
C ASN A 224 -13.25 -5.68 -20.52
N ASP A 225 -13.89 -6.41 -21.42
CA ASP A 225 -15.27 -6.91 -21.25
C ASP A 225 -15.40 -7.89 -20.06
N LEU A 226 -14.37 -8.71 -19.79
CA LEU A 226 -14.37 -9.61 -18.65
C LEU A 226 -14.30 -8.84 -17.34
N VAL A 227 -13.47 -7.81 -17.28
CA VAL A 227 -13.31 -6.93 -16.10
C VAL A 227 -14.60 -6.16 -15.85
N LYS A 228 -15.23 -5.60 -16.89
CA LYS A 228 -16.55 -4.96 -16.79
C LYS A 228 -17.59 -5.92 -16.23
N LYS A 229 -17.71 -7.09 -16.81
CA LYS A 229 -18.71 -8.10 -16.41
C LYS A 229 -18.54 -8.59 -14.96
N VAL A 230 -17.29 -8.79 -14.50
CA VAL A 230 -17.00 -9.44 -13.23
C VAL A 230 -16.81 -8.45 -12.08
N TYR A 231 -16.37 -7.21 -12.37
CA TYR A 231 -15.92 -6.29 -11.33
C TYR A 231 -16.42 -4.85 -11.48
N LEU A 232 -16.31 -4.25 -12.66
CA LEU A 232 -16.63 -2.82 -12.83
C LEU A 232 -18.13 -2.54 -12.96
N GLY A 233 -18.92 -3.48 -13.51
CA GLY A 233 -20.33 -3.25 -13.80
C GLY A 233 -20.54 -2.02 -14.69
N ASP A 234 -21.56 -1.20 -14.39
CA ASP A 234 -21.88 0.02 -15.12
C ASP A 234 -21.06 1.25 -14.69
N MET A 235 -20.01 1.06 -13.89
CA MET A 235 -19.22 2.15 -13.30
C MET A 235 -18.51 3.04 -14.35
N TYR A 236 -18.30 2.50 -15.56
CA TYR A 236 -17.61 3.13 -16.69
C TYR A 236 -18.40 2.99 -18.00
N SER A 237 -19.75 2.84 -17.92
CA SER A 237 -20.64 2.84 -19.07
C SER A 237 -21.00 4.25 -19.53
#